data_c32d8bd0bcdad62316519f16c2f61204
#
_entry.id   c32d8bd0bcdad62316519f16c2f61204
#
_cell.length_a   1.000
_cell.length_b   1.000
_cell.length_c   1.000
_cell.angle_alpha   90.00
_cell.angle_beta   90.00
_cell.angle_gamma   90.00
#
_symmetry.space_group_name_H-M   'P 1'
#
loop_
_entity.id
_entity.type
_entity.pdbx_description
1 polymer ?
#
loop_
_entity_poly.entity_id
_entity_poly.type
_entity_poly.pdbx_seq_one_letter_code
_entity_poly.pdbx_strand_id
1 'polypeptide(L)'
;RYNPERFLIHDFTTGPVSLDRTFDVCWCVEFVEHVYAEYILNFAVAWQQCKNLAMTHATPGQGGYHHVNEQPKEYWIDVLDQYGFDYSESMTEELKLRTTMNTHKKPKKAFVRNNGLYFKNRNL
;
A
#
# COMPACT_ATOMS: atom_id res chain seq x y z
N ARG A 1 -7.91 3.34 21.57
CA ARG A 1 -9.35 3.33 21.84
C ARG A 1 -10.12 3.33 20.53
N TYR A 2 -11.03 2.40 20.37
CA TYR A 2 -11.88 2.28 19.18
C TYR A 2 -12.83 3.48 19.07
N ASN A 3 -12.82 4.14 17.91
CA ASN A 3 -13.77 5.19 17.58
C ASN A 3 -14.49 4.81 16.29
N PRO A 4 -15.76 4.38 16.34
CA PRO A 4 -16.49 3.90 15.17
C PRO A 4 -16.65 4.94 14.06
N GLU A 5 -16.62 6.22 14.36
CA GLU A 5 -16.70 7.30 13.38
C GLU A 5 -15.48 7.40 12.48
N ARG A 6 -14.36 6.76 12.88
CA ARG A 6 -13.11 6.74 12.14
C ARG A 6 -12.90 5.46 11.34
N PHE A 7 -13.89 4.59 11.30
CA PHE A 7 -13.79 3.32 10.62
C PHE A 7 -14.88 3.22 9.55
N LEU A 8 -14.46 2.82 8.36
CA LEU A 8 -15.35 2.47 7.26
C LEU A 8 -15.12 1.00 6.93
N ILE A 9 -16.16 0.19 6.99
CA ILE A 9 -16.11 -1.21 6.56
C ILE A 9 -16.49 -1.26 5.09
N HIS A 10 -15.60 -1.78 4.25
CA HIS A 10 -15.83 -1.90 2.82
C HIS A 10 -15.16 -3.15 2.26
N ASP A 11 -15.87 -3.86 1.39
CA ASP A 11 -15.34 -4.99 0.64
C ASP A 11 -14.98 -4.52 -0.77
N PHE A 12 -13.67 -4.46 -1.08
CA PHE A 12 -13.20 -3.99 -2.38
C PHE A 12 -13.50 -4.95 -3.54
N THR A 13 -13.98 -6.16 -3.28
CA THR A 13 -14.48 -7.03 -4.35
C THR A 13 -15.83 -6.58 -4.90
N THR A 14 -16.55 -5.74 -4.17
CA THR A 14 -17.89 -5.24 -4.55
C THR A 14 -17.84 -3.94 -5.35
N GLY A 15 -16.73 -3.23 -5.33
CA GLY A 15 -16.57 -1.97 -6.05
C GLY A 15 -15.67 -0.99 -5.33
N PRO A 16 -15.44 0.18 -5.93
CA PRO A 16 -14.64 1.24 -5.31
C PRO A 16 -15.41 1.94 -4.19
N VAL A 17 -14.66 2.63 -3.32
CA VAL A 17 -15.21 3.53 -2.31
C VAL A 17 -14.57 4.90 -2.47
N SER A 18 -15.39 5.94 -2.39
CA SER A 18 -14.95 7.32 -2.34
C SER A 18 -15.13 7.86 -0.92
N LEU A 19 -14.08 8.49 -0.41
CA LEU A 19 -14.07 9.09 0.92
C LEU A 19 -14.51 10.56 0.81
N ASP A 20 -14.96 11.14 1.92
CA ASP A 20 -15.54 12.49 1.93
C ASP A 20 -14.50 13.62 2.00
N ARG A 21 -13.21 13.29 2.01
CA ARG A 21 -12.12 14.26 2.17
C ARG A 21 -10.83 13.73 1.55
N THR A 22 -9.82 14.59 1.49
CA THR A 22 -8.44 14.19 1.19
C THR A 22 -7.65 13.93 2.48
N PHE A 23 -6.61 13.12 2.36
CA PHE A 23 -5.73 12.75 3.47
C PHE A 23 -4.27 13.02 3.09
N ASP A 24 -3.42 13.22 4.09
CA ASP A 24 -2.01 13.44 3.84
C ASP A 24 -1.28 12.16 3.43
N VAL A 25 -1.61 11.03 4.06
CA VAL A 25 -0.93 9.75 3.79
C VAL A 25 -1.94 8.60 3.84
N CYS A 26 -1.86 7.74 2.84
CA CYS A 26 -2.40 6.39 2.92
C CYS A 26 -1.31 5.46 3.43
N TRP A 27 -1.59 4.72 4.49
CA TRP A 27 -0.72 3.68 5.03
C TRP A 27 -1.34 2.32 4.74
N CYS A 28 -0.70 1.54 3.88
CA CYS A 28 -1.25 0.26 3.43
C CYS A 28 -0.19 -0.84 3.49
N VAL A 29 -0.16 -1.56 4.59
CA VAL A 29 0.85 -2.59 4.89
C VAL A 29 0.20 -3.96 4.93
N GLU A 30 0.79 -4.94 4.25
CA GLU A 30 0.33 -6.33 4.21
C GLU A 30 -1.12 -6.44 3.70
N PHE A 31 -1.39 -5.85 2.55
CA PHE A 31 -2.74 -5.82 1.97
C PHE A 31 -2.78 -6.26 0.51
N VAL A 32 -1.98 -5.65 -0.37
CA VAL A 32 -2.13 -5.81 -1.83
C VAL A 32 -1.89 -7.24 -2.32
N GLU A 33 -1.04 -7.99 -1.64
CA GLU A 33 -0.75 -9.39 -1.95
C GLU A 33 -1.94 -10.33 -1.68
N HIS A 34 -2.90 -9.87 -0.89
CA HIS A 34 -4.11 -10.62 -0.55
C HIS A 34 -5.29 -10.29 -1.46
N VAL A 35 -5.12 -9.39 -2.42
CA VAL A 35 -6.19 -8.91 -3.29
C VAL A 35 -5.88 -9.28 -4.74
N TYR A 36 -6.81 -9.93 -5.43
CA TYR A 36 -6.66 -10.24 -6.84
C TYR A 36 -6.50 -8.97 -7.68
N ALA A 37 -5.67 -9.04 -8.72
CA ALA A 37 -5.34 -7.88 -9.57
C ALA A 37 -6.57 -7.21 -10.20
N GLU A 38 -7.63 -7.96 -10.45
CA GLU A 38 -8.87 -7.43 -11.02
C GLU A 38 -9.57 -6.40 -10.13
N TYR A 39 -9.23 -6.36 -8.83
CA TYR A 39 -9.83 -5.43 -7.86
C TYR A 39 -8.95 -4.22 -7.54
N ILE A 40 -7.78 -4.07 -8.18
CA ILE A 40 -6.85 -2.96 -7.91
C ILE A 40 -7.55 -1.61 -8.09
N LEU A 41 -8.34 -1.43 -9.15
CA LEU A 41 -9.09 -0.21 -9.38
C LEU A 41 -9.91 0.19 -8.14
N ASN A 42 -10.51 -0.78 -7.48
CA ASN A 42 -11.45 -0.51 -6.40
C ASN A 42 -10.77 0.12 -5.18
N PHE A 43 -9.58 -0.34 -4.80
CA PHE A 43 -8.86 0.31 -3.69
C PHE A 43 -8.02 1.51 -4.15
N ALA A 44 -7.53 1.52 -5.40
CA ALA A 44 -6.75 2.64 -5.93
C ALA A 44 -7.56 3.93 -5.96
N VAL A 45 -8.86 3.87 -6.22
CA VAL A 45 -9.76 5.03 -6.17
C VAL A 45 -9.73 5.70 -4.78
N ALA A 46 -9.77 4.93 -3.71
CA ALA A 46 -9.66 5.48 -2.35
C ALA A 46 -8.27 6.09 -2.12
N TRP A 47 -7.21 5.43 -2.59
CA TRP A 47 -5.84 5.93 -2.45
C TRP A 47 -5.62 7.26 -3.17
N GLN A 48 -6.31 7.50 -4.30
CA GLN A 48 -6.23 8.76 -5.04
C GLN A 48 -6.67 9.98 -4.22
N GLN A 49 -7.34 9.78 -3.10
CA GLN A 49 -7.70 10.85 -2.17
C GLN A 49 -6.59 11.17 -1.16
N CYS A 50 -5.45 10.50 -1.25
CA CYS A 50 -4.29 10.73 -0.40
C CYS A 50 -3.17 11.42 -1.18
N LYS A 51 -2.50 12.37 -0.54
CA LYS A 51 -1.36 13.09 -1.14
C LYS A 51 -0.14 12.18 -1.29
N ASN A 52 0.00 11.23 -0.39
CA ASN A 52 1.13 10.29 -0.35
C ASN A 52 0.60 8.88 -0.07
N LEU A 53 1.37 7.89 -0.52
CA LEU A 53 1.09 6.48 -0.28
C LEU A 53 2.35 5.79 0.23
N ALA A 54 2.27 5.17 1.40
CA ALA A 54 3.29 4.27 1.91
C ALA A 54 2.69 2.87 1.98
N MET A 55 3.29 1.92 1.27
CA MET A 55 2.76 0.57 1.16
C MET A 55 3.83 -0.49 1.24
N THR A 56 3.42 -1.73 1.46
CA THR A 56 4.24 -2.91 1.25
C THR A 56 3.62 -3.81 0.20
N HIS A 57 4.42 -4.72 -0.34
CA HIS A 57 3.98 -5.76 -1.26
C HIS A 57 4.72 -7.06 -0.96
N ALA A 58 4.25 -8.18 -1.50
CA ALA A 58 4.97 -9.43 -1.46
C ALA A 58 5.66 -9.69 -2.80
N THR A 59 6.92 -10.13 -2.75
CA THR A 59 7.70 -10.47 -3.94
C THR A 59 7.31 -11.84 -4.49
N PRO A 60 7.51 -12.11 -5.80
CA PRO A 60 7.20 -13.41 -6.37
C PRO A 60 7.93 -14.54 -5.63
N GLY A 61 7.16 -15.56 -5.24
CA GLY A 61 7.70 -16.73 -4.53
C GLY A 61 7.89 -16.53 -3.02
N GLN A 62 7.57 -15.34 -2.49
CA GLN A 62 7.70 -15.09 -1.05
C GLN A 62 6.84 -16.05 -0.23
N GLY A 63 5.65 -16.37 -0.72
CA GLY A 63 4.71 -17.23 -0.04
C GLY A 63 4.05 -16.56 1.16
N GLY A 64 2.97 -17.15 1.61
CA GLY A 64 2.19 -16.64 2.73
C GLY A 64 0.73 -17.05 2.61
N TYR A 65 0.00 -16.94 3.71
CA TYR A 65 -1.42 -17.28 3.72
C TYR A 65 -2.20 -16.36 2.80
N HIS A 66 -2.92 -16.98 1.85
CA HIS A 66 -3.78 -16.28 0.89
C HIS A 66 -3.06 -15.17 0.11
N HIS A 67 -1.82 -15.43 -0.30
CA HIS A 67 -1.12 -14.59 -1.27
C HIS A 67 -1.60 -14.92 -2.66
N VAL A 68 -2.40 -14.04 -3.24
CA VAL A 68 -2.98 -14.20 -4.58
C VAL A 68 -2.36 -13.26 -5.61
N ASN A 69 -1.54 -12.31 -5.17
CA ASN A 69 -0.94 -11.29 -6.04
C ASN A 69 0.46 -10.90 -5.55
N GLU A 70 1.41 -11.81 -5.72
CA GLU A 70 2.83 -11.56 -5.45
C GLU A 70 3.47 -10.98 -6.70
N GLN A 71 4.05 -9.79 -6.60
CA GLN A 71 4.59 -9.05 -7.73
C GLN A 71 5.92 -8.38 -7.39
N PRO A 72 6.80 -8.16 -8.38
CA PRO A 72 7.99 -7.37 -8.18
C PRO A 72 7.63 -5.89 -7.98
N LYS A 73 8.55 -5.12 -7.40
CA LYS A 73 8.39 -3.69 -7.17
C LYS A 73 8.00 -2.92 -8.44
N GLU A 74 8.60 -3.26 -9.57
CA GLU A 74 8.37 -2.61 -10.85
C GLU A 74 6.91 -2.70 -11.31
N TYR A 75 6.27 -3.82 -11.00
CA TYR A 75 4.83 -3.98 -11.29
C TYR A 75 3.99 -2.92 -10.57
N TRP A 76 4.26 -2.70 -9.28
CA TRP A 76 3.52 -1.70 -8.50
C TRP A 76 3.84 -0.28 -8.93
N ILE A 77 5.08 0.00 -9.32
CA ILE A 77 5.47 1.30 -9.87
C ILE A 77 4.67 1.59 -11.14
N ASP A 78 4.60 0.63 -12.06
CA ASP A 78 3.89 0.79 -13.34
C ASP A 78 2.37 0.90 -13.15
N VAL A 79 1.80 0.05 -12.30
CA VAL A 79 0.35 0.07 -12.02
C VAL A 79 -0.04 1.39 -11.37
N LEU A 80 0.67 1.82 -10.35
CA LEU A 80 0.32 3.03 -9.61
C LEU A 80 0.60 4.31 -10.39
N ASP A 81 1.53 4.29 -11.35
CA ASP A 81 1.70 5.38 -12.30
C ASP A 81 0.40 5.65 -13.07
N GLN A 82 -0.29 4.60 -13.49
CA GLN A 82 -1.57 4.72 -14.19
C GLN A 82 -2.67 5.36 -13.33
N TYR A 83 -2.55 5.30 -12.01
CA TYR A 83 -3.48 5.91 -11.05
C TYR A 83 -3.02 7.27 -10.54
N GLY A 84 -1.94 7.83 -11.09
CA GLY A 84 -1.47 9.17 -10.74
C GLY A 84 -0.42 9.21 -9.62
N PHE A 85 0.19 8.08 -9.28
CA PHE A 85 1.20 8.01 -8.24
C PHE A 85 2.60 7.91 -8.81
N ASP A 86 3.46 8.86 -8.42
CA ASP A 86 4.88 8.86 -8.77
C ASP A 86 5.69 8.15 -7.69
N TYR A 87 6.42 7.12 -8.07
CA TYR A 87 7.34 6.44 -7.16
C TYR A 87 8.46 7.39 -6.71
N SER A 88 8.70 7.43 -5.41
CA SER A 88 9.79 8.21 -4.82
C SER A 88 10.83 7.28 -4.22
N GLU A 89 11.96 7.12 -4.90
CA GLU A 89 13.05 6.29 -4.39
C GLU A 89 13.65 6.86 -3.10
N SER A 90 13.86 8.17 -3.06
CA SER A 90 14.43 8.83 -1.87
C SER A 90 13.53 8.66 -0.64
N MET A 91 12.22 8.83 -0.80
CA MET A 91 11.26 8.63 0.29
C MET A 91 11.11 7.16 0.66
N THR A 92 11.23 6.27 -0.30
CA THR A 92 11.23 4.82 -0.04
C THR A 92 12.43 4.43 0.82
N GLU A 93 13.62 4.90 0.49
CA GLU A 93 14.83 4.64 1.27
C GLU A 93 14.73 5.23 2.68
N GLU A 94 14.21 6.45 2.80
CA GLU A 94 13.98 7.11 4.09
C GLU A 94 13.00 6.32 4.95
N LEU A 95 11.89 5.86 4.36
CA LEU A 95 10.90 5.02 5.04
C LEU A 95 11.53 3.73 5.57
N LYS A 96 12.31 3.04 4.72
CA LYS A 96 12.99 1.79 5.11
C LYS A 96 14.02 2.00 6.19
N LEU A 97 14.75 3.11 6.14
CA LEU A 97 15.78 3.43 7.12
C LEU A 97 15.19 3.72 8.50
N ARG A 98 14.07 4.43 8.54
CA ARG A 98 13.46 4.91 9.79
C ARG A 98 12.48 3.95 10.44
N THR A 99 12.00 2.95 9.71
CA THR A 99 11.02 2.02 10.27
C THR A 99 11.62 1.20 11.41
N THR A 100 10.82 0.97 12.44
CA THR A 100 11.16 0.08 13.56
C THR A 100 10.29 -1.18 13.57
N MET A 101 9.35 -1.30 12.63
CA MET A 101 8.43 -2.42 12.56
C MET A 101 9.18 -3.76 12.41
N ASN A 102 9.16 -4.56 13.46
CA ASN A 102 9.75 -5.90 13.52
C ASN A 102 11.26 -5.98 13.20
N THR A 103 11.97 -4.87 13.12
CA THR A 103 13.36 -4.83 12.65
C THR A 103 14.35 -5.51 13.60
N HIS A 104 14.04 -5.59 14.89
CA HIS A 104 14.93 -6.18 15.90
C HIS A 104 14.55 -7.61 16.28
N LYS A 105 13.26 -7.89 16.39
CA LYS A 105 12.77 -9.17 16.93
C LYS A 105 12.47 -10.21 15.84
N LYS A 106 11.98 -9.77 14.69
CA LYS A 106 11.53 -10.66 13.61
C LYS A 106 11.93 -10.10 12.25
N PRO A 107 13.22 -10.19 11.84
CA PRO A 107 13.68 -9.56 10.59
C PRO A 107 12.91 -9.98 9.34
N LYS A 108 12.44 -11.25 9.29
CA LYS A 108 11.60 -11.74 8.16
C LYS A 108 10.22 -11.09 8.13
N LYS A 109 9.76 -10.52 9.24
CA LYS A 109 8.49 -9.80 9.38
C LYS A 109 8.68 -8.28 9.44
N ALA A 110 9.86 -7.79 9.13
CA ALA A 110 10.14 -6.38 8.97
C ALA A 110 9.63 -5.89 7.60
N PHE A 111 8.32 -5.95 7.38
CA PHE A 111 7.67 -5.80 6.08
C PHE A 111 8.01 -4.47 5.41
N VAL A 112 7.98 -3.37 6.15
CA VAL A 112 8.28 -2.05 5.61
C VAL A 112 9.75 -1.93 5.22
N ARG A 113 10.67 -2.42 6.04
CA ARG A 113 12.11 -2.41 5.71
C ARG A 113 12.40 -3.27 4.48
N ASN A 114 11.78 -4.45 4.41
CA ASN A 114 12.05 -5.39 3.33
C ASN A 114 11.39 -4.99 2.01
N ASN A 115 10.11 -4.59 2.05
CA ASN A 115 9.28 -4.41 0.86
C ASN A 115 8.47 -3.12 0.87
N GLY A 116 8.89 -2.10 1.62
CA GLY A 116 8.23 -0.80 1.63
C GLY A 116 8.44 -0.02 0.34
N LEU A 117 7.40 0.68 -0.11
CA LEU A 117 7.43 1.58 -1.25
C LEU A 117 6.72 2.88 -0.88
N TYR A 118 7.23 4.00 -1.39
CA TYR A 118 6.63 5.30 -1.17
C TYR A 118 6.31 5.99 -2.50
N PHE A 119 5.12 6.56 -2.57
CA PHE A 119 4.63 7.25 -3.75
C PHE A 119 4.06 8.62 -3.39
N LYS A 120 4.14 9.56 -4.33
CA LYS A 120 3.49 10.86 -4.25
C LYS A 120 2.37 10.94 -5.27
N ASN A 121 1.21 11.43 -4.84
CA ASN A 121 0.09 11.66 -5.75
C ASN A 121 0.33 12.95 -6.52
N ARG A 122 0.54 12.85 -7.84
CA ARG A 122 0.84 14.03 -8.70
C ARG A 122 -0.35 14.96 -8.90
N ASN A 123 -1.55 14.51 -8.50
CA ASN A 123 -2.80 15.27 -8.71
C ASN A 123 -3.29 15.97 -7.43
N LEU A 124 -2.56 15.86 -6.33
CA LEU A 124 -2.92 16.51 -5.07
C LEU A 124 -1.79 17.38 -4.48
#